data_c482113cbe1a1ae1204a8e6ea6b109ac
#
_entry.id   c482113cbe1a1ae1204a8e6ea6b109ac
#
_cell.length_a   1.000
_cell.length_b   1.000
_cell.length_c   1.000
_cell.angle_alpha   90.00
_cell.angle_beta   90.00
_cell.angle_gamma   90.00
#
_symmetry.space_group_name_H-M   'P 1'
#
loop_
_entity.id
_entity.type
_entity.pdbx_description
1 polymer ?
#
loop_
_entity_poly.entity_id
_entity_poly.type
_entity_poly.pdbx_seq_one_letter_code
_entity_poly.pdbx_strand_id
1 'polypeptide(L)'
;MKEVGALATIFDDQGRVLLVHQTYDGSKWAWPGGAVEENESPWDAAVREAKEETGLDVQVVRLVSVYHFADRNGLGFQLLCRVVGGALQVDGGEISEARFFDPAHLPVPMTKPARQRVADALANCADPILREYDTVEIIQVDQ
;
A
#
# COMPACT_ATOMS: atom_id res chain seq x y z
N MET A 1 2.42 -14.34 -17.53
CA MET A 1 1.20 -13.62 -17.13
C MET A 1 1.56 -12.44 -16.25
N LYS A 2 0.88 -11.34 -16.46
CA LYS A 2 1.11 -10.13 -15.67
C LYS A 2 0.40 -10.16 -14.34
N GLU A 3 1.09 -9.75 -13.31
CA GLU A 3 0.50 -9.45 -12.02
C GLU A 3 0.20 -7.96 -11.96
N VAL A 4 -1.04 -7.60 -11.63
CA VAL A 4 -1.41 -6.20 -11.42
C VAL A 4 -1.85 -6.04 -9.99
N GLY A 5 -1.24 -5.09 -9.30
CA GLY A 5 -1.56 -4.79 -7.91
C GLY A 5 -1.97 -3.35 -7.72
N ALA A 6 -2.67 -3.10 -6.63
CA ALA A 6 -3.05 -1.76 -6.22
C ALA A 6 -2.93 -1.64 -4.72
N LEU A 7 -2.48 -0.48 -4.25
CA LEU A 7 -2.43 -0.22 -2.83
C LEU A 7 -3.01 1.16 -2.50
N ALA A 8 -3.57 1.25 -1.30
CA ALA A 8 -4.18 2.47 -0.81
C ALA A 8 -3.22 3.18 0.14
N THR A 9 -2.96 4.43 -0.14
CA THR A 9 -2.22 5.32 0.74
C THR A 9 -3.20 6.18 1.49
N ILE A 10 -3.27 6.00 2.81
CA ILE A 10 -4.26 6.65 3.67
C ILE A 10 -3.52 7.38 4.78
N PHE A 11 -3.73 8.70 4.87
CA PHE A 11 -3.20 9.51 5.97
C PHE A 11 -4.33 9.90 6.90
N ASP A 12 -4.02 10.03 8.19
CA ASP A 12 -4.97 10.64 9.13
C ASP A 12 -4.76 12.16 9.18
N ASP A 13 -5.53 12.83 10.04
CA ASP A 13 -5.49 14.29 10.18
C ASP A 13 -4.14 14.81 10.71
N GLN A 14 -3.34 13.92 11.28
CA GLN A 14 -2.02 14.27 11.83
C GLN A 14 -0.88 13.92 10.87
N GLY A 15 -1.22 13.50 9.65
CA GLY A 15 -0.21 13.13 8.66
C GLY A 15 0.43 11.76 8.90
N ARG A 16 -0.18 10.92 9.73
CA ARG A 16 0.30 9.56 9.95
C ARG A 16 -0.27 8.64 8.87
N VAL A 17 0.52 7.66 8.47
CA VAL A 17 0.20 6.75 7.37
C VAL A 17 -0.29 5.41 7.90
N LEU A 18 -1.34 4.87 7.27
CA LEU A 18 -1.94 3.60 7.66
C LEU A 18 -1.17 2.45 7.02
N LEU A 19 -0.67 1.55 7.87
CA LEU A 19 -0.02 0.32 7.46
C LEU A 19 -0.69 -0.87 8.13
N VAL A 20 -0.55 -2.04 7.49
CA VAL A 20 -1.11 -3.30 7.98
C VAL A 20 0.01 -4.28 8.31
N HIS A 21 -0.18 -5.07 9.36
CA HIS A 21 0.78 -6.08 9.77
C HIS A 21 0.34 -7.43 9.24
N GLN A 22 1.12 -7.98 8.31
CA GLN A 22 0.84 -9.26 7.67
C GLN A 22 1.18 -10.41 8.62
N THR A 23 0.40 -11.50 8.57
CA THR A 23 0.67 -12.71 9.32
C THR A 23 1.53 -13.70 8.54
N TYR A 24 1.89 -13.36 7.31
CA TYR A 24 2.66 -14.20 6.38
C TYR A 24 3.86 -13.39 5.89
N ASP A 25 4.73 -14.03 5.06
CA ASP A 25 5.90 -13.39 4.44
C ASP A 25 6.80 -12.66 5.45
N GLY A 26 7.11 -13.32 6.58
CA GLY A 26 7.98 -12.75 7.59
C GLY A 26 7.32 -11.69 8.47
N SER A 27 5.99 -11.65 8.48
CA SER A 27 5.23 -10.71 9.32
C SER A 27 5.63 -9.26 9.08
N LYS A 28 5.71 -8.87 7.82
CA LYS A 28 6.08 -7.50 7.44
C LYS A 28 4.92 -6.55 7.62
N TRP A 29 5.25 -5.29 7.87
CA TRP A 29 4.32 -4.18 7.74
C TRP A 29 4.29 -3.75 6.28
N ALA A 30 3.09 -3.51 5.79
CA ALA A 30 2.87 -3.22 4.37
C ALA A 30 1.70 -2.24 4.22
N TRP A 31 1.48 -1.81 2.99
CA TRP A 31 0.33 -0.99 2.63
C TRP A 31 -0.92 -1.85 2.55
N PRO A 32 -2.11 -1.29 2.86
CA PRO A 32 -3.35 -1.96 2.47
C PRO A 32 -3.39 -2.09 0.95
N GLY A 33 -3.62 -3.30 0.46
CA GLY A 33 -3.64 -3.53 -0.98
C GLY A 33 -3.51 -4.99 -1.34
N GLY A 34 -3.51 -5.26 -2.63
CA GLY A 34 -3.38 -6.60 -3.14
C GLY A 34 -3.59 -6.65 -4.64
N ALA A 35 -3.86 -7.86 -5.13
CA ALA A 35 -4.04 -8.11 -6.55
C ALA A 35 -5.34 -7.49 -7.06
N VAL A 36 -5.24 -6.89 -8.26
CA VAL A 36 -6.42 -6.42 -8.98
C VAL A 36 -7.12 -7.63 -9.58
N GLU A 37 -8.41 -7.74 -9.35
CA GLU A 37 -9.20 -8.86 -9.84
C GLU A 37 -9.61 -8.66 -11.29
N GLU A 38 -10.05 -9.74 -11.92
CA GLU A 38 -10.53 -9.68 -13.31
C GLU A 38 -11.71 -8.72 -13.39
N ASN A 39 -11.69 -7.86 -14.40
CA ASN A 39 -12.74 -6.85 -14.65
C ASN A 39 -12.84 -5.76 -13.56
N GLU A 40 -11.81 -5.62 -12.76
CA GLU A 40 -11.73 -4.59 -11.73
C GLU A 40 -10.64 -3.57 -12.10
N SER A 41 -10.92 -2.29 -11.87
CA SER A 41 -9.87 -1.27 -12.05
C SER A 41 -8.92 -1.26 -10.87
N PRO A 42 -7.66 -0.79 -11.05
CA PRO A 42 -6.74 -0.64 -9.91
C PRO A 42 -7.29 0.28 -8.81
N TRP A 43 -8.01 1.33 -9.17
CA TRP A 43 -8.57 2.24 -8.17
C TRP A 43 -9.72 1.59 -7.40
N ASP A 44 -10.56 0.78 -8.04
CA ASP A 44 -11.59 0.01 -7.33
C ASP A 44 -10.95 -1.07 -6.44
N ALA A 45 -9.87 -1.70 -6.91
CA ALA A 45 -9.15 -2.69 -6.11
C ALA A 45 -8.58 -2.07 -4.82
N ALA A 46 -8.02 -0.87 -4.91
CA ALA A 46 -7.50 -0.17 -3.73
C ALA A 46 -8.61 0.08 -2.70
N VAL A 47 -9.79 0.49 -3.14
CA VAL A 47 -10.95 0.71 -2.27
C VAL A 47 -11.40 -0.60 -1.62
N ARG A 48 -11.51 -1.65 -2.41
CA ARG A 48 -11.93 -2.97 -1.93
C ARG A 48 -10.93 -3.52 -0.90
N GLU A 49 -9.64 -3.49 -1.23
CA GLU A 49 -8.60 -4.01 -0.33
C GLU A 49 -8.53 -3.21 0.97
N ALA A 50 -8.68 -1.88 0.92
CA ALA A 50 -8.71 -1.06 2.12
C ALA A 50 -9.85 -1.50 3.03
N LYS A 51 -11.03 -1.75 2.48
CA LYS A 51 -12.19 -2.20 3.26
C LYS A 51 -11.95 -3.58 3.86
N GLU A 52 -11.46 -4.51 3.06
CA GLU A 52 -11.21 -5.88 3.53
C GLU A 52 -10.14 -5.94 4.62
N GLU A 53 -9.07 -5.15 4.49
CA GLU A 53 -7.92 -5.25 5.38
C GLU A 53 -7.99 -4.31 6.57
N THR A 54 -8.70 -3.20 6.48
CA THR A 54 -8.71 -2.18 7.53
C THR A 54 -10.09 -1.83 8.07
N GLY A 55 -11.16 -2.20 7.37
CA GLY A 55 -12.52 -1.82 7.75
C GLY A 55 -12.92 -0.42 7.31
N LEU A 56 -12.01 0.34 6.71
CA LEU A 56 -12.29 1.72 6.33
C LEU A 56 -12.89 1.82 4.94
N ASP A 57 -13.86 2.71 4.79
CA ASP A 57 -14.40 3.11 3.50
C ASP A 57 -13.59 4.30 3.01
N VAL A 58 -12.99 4.16 1.83
CA VAL A 58 -12.12 5.19 1.30
C VAL A 58 -12.55 5.62 -0.09
N GLN A 59 -12.14 6.81 -0.47
CA GLN A 59 -12.34 7.36 -1.81
C GLN A 59 -10.99 7.72 -2.39
N VAL A 60 -10.74 7.32 -3.64
CA VAL A 60 -9.49 7.63 -4.32
C VAL A 60 -9.44 9.12 -4.65
N VAL A 61 -8.32 9.75 -4.29
CA VAL A 61 -8.07 11.17 -4.56
C VAL A 61 -7.22 11.33 -5.83
N ARG A 62 -6.10 10.58 -5.92
CA ARG A 62 -5.23 10.66 -7.08
C ARG A 62 -4.25 9.50 -7.14
N LEU A 63 -3.62 9.33 -8.29
CA LEU A 63 -2.53 8.37 -8.48
C LEU A 63 -1.22 9.00 -7.97
N VAL A 64 -0.53 8.30 -7.08
CA VAL A 64 0.77 8.71 -6.53
C VAL A 64 1.91 8.19 -7.38
N SER A 65 1.90 6.87 -7.66
CA SER A 65 2.97 6.24 -8.40
C SER A 65 2.47 5.01 -9.17
N VAL A 66 3.20 4.70 -10.22
CA VAL A 66 3.08 3.42 -10.93
C VAL A 66 4.45 2.76 -10.83
N TYR A 67 4.47 1.48 -10.48
CA TYR A 67 5.73 0.76 -10.32
C TYR A 67 5.70 -0.55 -11.08
N HIS A 68 6.86 -0.92 -11.62
CA HIS A 68 7.04 -2.12 -12.41
C HIS A 68 8.10 -3.00 -11.76
N PHE A 69 7.79 -4.28 -11.62
CA PHE A 69 8.72 -5.31 -11.15
C PHE A 69 9.15 -6.14 -12.34
N ALA A 70 10.36 -5.92 -12.83
CA ALA A 70 10.83 -6.52 -14.08
C ALA A 70 10.93 -8.04 -13.99
N ASP A 71 11.30 -8.57 -12.83
CA ASP A 71 11.54 -10.00 -12.65
C ASP A 71 10.28 -10.85 -12.81
N ARG A 72 9.11 -10.32 -12.48
CA ARG A 72 7.86 -11.06 -12.56
C ARG A 72 6.82 -10.38 -13.45
N ASN A 73 7.28 -9.40 -14.26
CA ASN A 73 6.39 -8.64 -15.13
C ASN A 73 5.16 -8.09 -14.39
N GLY A 74 5.40 -7.61 -13.18
CA GLY A 74 4.35 -7.06 -12.33
C GLY A 74 4.20 -5.57 -12.50
N LEU A 75 2.97 -5.09 -12.37
CA LEU A 75 2.64 -3.67 -12.46
C LEU A 75 1.78 -3.30 -11.27
N GLY A 76 2.12 -2.20 -10.59
CA GLY A 76 1.38 -1.76 -9.43
C GLY A 76 1.03 -0.30 -9.46
N PHE A 77 -0.05 0.03 -8.76
CA PHE A 77 -0.61 1.39 -8.69
C PHE A 77 -0.72 1.79 -7.23
N GLN A 78 -0.17 2.95 -6.89
CA GLN A 78 -0.30 3.53 -5.56
C GLN A 78 -1.31 4.67 -5.62
N LEU A 79 -2.43 4.51 -4.93
CA LEU A 79 -3.54 5.47 -4.95
C LEU A 79 -3.61 6.21 -3.63
N LEU A 80 -3.56 7.54 -3.65
CA LEU A 80 -3.85 8.34 -2.48
C LEU A 80 -5.36 8.31 -2.24
N CYS A 81 -5.75 7.93 -1.03
CA CYS A 81 -7.15 7.79 -0.65
C CYS A 81 -7.46 8.62 0.58
N ARG A 82 -8.72 9.01 0.73
CA ARG A 82 -9.21 9.64 1.96
C ARG A 82 -10.30 8.78 2.57
N VAL A 83 -10.39 8.80 3.89
CA VAL A 83 -11.41 8.05 4.62
C VAL A 83 -12.74 8.80 4.50
N VAL A 84 -13.79 8.08 4.11
CA VAL A 84 -15.14 8.62 4.02
C VAL A 84 -16.13 7.91 4.94
N GLY A 85 -15.70 6.83 5.62
CA GLY A 85 -16.56 6.09 6.53
C GLY A 85 -15.86 4.88 7.10
N GLY A 86 -16.62 4.03 7.78
CA GLY A 86 -16.10 2.81 8.39
C GLY A 86 -15.32 3.08 9.66
N ALA A 87 -14.71 2.02 10.18
CA ALA A 87 -13.86 2.08 11.38
C ALA A 87 -12.75 1.06 11.25
N LEU A 88 -11.59 1.36 11.84
CA LEU A 88 -10.47 0.42 11.86
C LEU A 88 -10.90 -0.88 12.52
N GLN A 89 -10.84 -1.96 11.74
CA GLN A 89 -11.24 -3.27 12.20
C GLN A 89 -10.57 -4.32 11.32
N VAL A 90 -9.81 -5.24 11.92
CA VAL A 90 -9.19 -6.34 11.22
C VAL A 90 -9.83 -7.65 11.65
N ASP A 91 -9.85 -8.63 10.77
CA ASP A 91 -10.48 -9.93 11.06
C ASP A 91 -9.53 -10.90 11.75
N GLY A 92 -8.23 -10.56 11.83
CA GLY A 92 -7.23 -11.40 12.47
C GLY A 92 -6.70 -12.54 11.60
N GLY A 93 -7.12 -12.61 10.32
CA GLY A 93 -6.63 -13.60 9.37
C GLY A 93 -5.28 -13.22 8.80
N GLU A 94 -5.24 -12.81 7.53
CA GLU A 94 -4.01 -12.40 6.86
C GLU A 94 -3.41 -11.13 7.45
N ILE A 95 -4.25 -10.27 8.04
CA ILE A 95 -3.84 -9.02 8.67
C ILE A 95 -4.15 -9.11 10.16
N SER A 96 -3.11 -9.00 10.99
CA SER A 96 -3.26 -9.06 12.44
C SER A 96 -3.54 -7.70 13.05
N GLU A 97 -3.12 -6.63 12.39
CA GLU A 97 -3.23 -5.28 12.94
C GLU A 97 -3.19 -4.25 11.82
N ALA A 98 -3.93 -3.16 12.00
CA ALA A 98 -3.84 -1.99 11.14
C ALA A 98 -3.63 -0.79 12.04
N ARG A 99 -2.62 0.04 11.75
CA ARG A 99 -2.24 1.14 12.62
C ARG A 99 -1.67 2.29 11.83
N PHE A 100 -1.90 3.52 12.31
CA PHE A 100 -1.28 4.71 11.74
C PHE A 100 0.10 4.94 12.36
N PHE A 101 1.07 5.30 11.51
CA PHE A 101 2.46 5.54 11.92
C PHE A 101 2.90 6.91 11.48
N ASP A 102 3.70 7.56 12.32
CA ASP A 102 4.44 8.76 11.93
C ASP A 102 5.42 8.34 10.82
N PRO A 103 5.41 9.03 9.66
CA PRO A 103 6.36 8.69 8.59
C PRO A 103 7.83 8.75 8.98
N ALA A 104 8.16 9.50 10.04
CA ALA A 104 9.52 9.56 10.57
C ALA A 104 9.87 8.34 11.44
N HIS A 105 8.89 7.53 11.83
CA HIS A 105 9.06 6.40 12.75
C HIS A 105 8.32 5.18 12.23
N LEU A 106 8.69 4.73 11.02
CA LEU A 106 8.05 3.57 10.40
C LEU A 106 8.43 2.29 11.12
N PRO A 107 7.52 1.29 11.13
CA PRO A 107 7.78 0.02 11.80
C PRO A 107 8.75 -0.86 11.03
N VAL A 108 9.23 -1.91 11.70
CA VAL A 108 10.01 -2.98 11.08
C VAL A 108 9.38 -4.32 11.43
N PRO A 109 9.54 -5.36 10.61
CA PRO A 109 10.18 -5.34 9.30
C PRO A 109 9.29 -4.70 8.22
N MET A 110 9.91 -4.08 7.25
CA MET A 110 9.23 -3.41 6.15
C MET A 110 10.18 -3.37 4.96
N THR A 111 9.70 -3.67 3.76
CA THR A 111 10.57 -3.69 2.57
C THR A 111 10.99 -2.28 2.16
N LYS A 112 12.12 -2.18 1.47
CA LYS A 112 12.59 -0.89 0.95
C LYS A 112 11.60 -0.26 -0.03
N PRO A 113 11.02 -1.02 -0.98
CA PRO A 113 9.99 -0.44 -1.86
C PRO A 113 8.78 0.10 -1.09
N ALA A 114 8.34 -0.59 -0.04
CA ALA A 114 7.22 -0.11 0.77
C ALA A 114 7.56 1.22 1.45
N ARG A 115 8.79 1.37 1.97
CA ARG A 115 9.25 2.63 2.56
C ARG A 115 9.37 3.73 1.51
N GLN A 116 9.84 3.39 0.30
CA GLN A 116 9.95 4.36 -0.79
C GLN A 116 8.59 4.96 -1.13
N ARG A 117 7.54 4.16 -1.07
CA ARG A 117 6.18 4.64 -1.36
C ARG A 117 5.69 5.66 -0.34
N VAL A 118 6.14 5.57 0.91
CA VAL A 118 5.85 6.61 1.91
C VAL A 118 6.46 7.94 1.47
N ALA A 119 7.74 7.91 1.08
CA ALA A 119 8.43 9.11 0.60
C ALA A 119 7.76 9.67 -0.65
N ASP A 120 7.35 8.80 -1.59
CA ASP A 120 6.68 9.23 -2.81
C ASP A 120 5.35 9.94 -2.50
N ALA A 121 4.59 9.42 -1.55
CA ALA A 121 3.33 10.05 -1.15
C ALA A 121 3.56 11.40 -0.49
N LEU A 122 4.59 11.51 0.34
CA LEU A 122 4.92 12.75 1.04
C LEU A 122 5.48 13.82 0.10
N ALA A 123 6.11 13.40 -1.00
CA ALA A 123 6.64 14.34 -2.00
C ALA A 123 5.54 15.16 -2.66
N ASN A 124 4.31 14.62 -2.67
CA ASN A 124 3.13 15.31 -3.18
C ASN A 124 3.35 15.92 -4.58
N CYS A 125 3.95 15.13 -5.46
CA CYS A 125 4.22 15.57 -6.83
C CYS A 125 2.93 15.75 -7.62
N ALA A 126 2.90 16.76 -8.51
CA ALA A 126 1.73 17.01 -9.36
C ALA A 126 1.50 15.84 -10.32
N ASP A 127 2.57 15.26 -10.85
CA ASP A 127 2.50 14.13 -11.77
C ASP A 127 2.82 12.82 -11.03
N PRO A 128 2.22 11.70 -11.44
CA PRO A 128 2.56 10.40 -10.87
C PRO A 128 4.04 10.05 -11.07
N ILE A 129 4.60 9.39 -10.07
CA ILE A 129 5.99 8.95 -10.09
C ILE A 129 6.06 7.56 -10.73
N LEU A 130 7.01 7.37 -11.65
CA LEU A 130 7.25 6.07 -12.26
C LEU A 130 8.44 5.41 -11.58
N ARG A 131 8.28 4.17 -11.13
CA ARG A 131 9.31 3.41 -10.44
C ARG A 131 9.54 2.07 -11.11
N GLU A 132 10.80 1.65 -11.18
CA GLU A 132 11.15 0.31 -11.57
C GLU A 132 11.95 -0.37 -10.46
N TYR A 133 11.67 -1.64 -10.22
CA TYR A 133 12.37 -2.45 -9.24
C TYR A 133 12.90 -3.71 -9.88
N ASP A 134 14.06 -4.16 -9.44
CA ASP A 134 14.53 -5.50 -9.77
C ASP A 134 14.34 -6.43 -8.57
N THR A 135 14.59 -7.73 -8.77
CA THR A 135 14.37 -8.75 -7.75
C THR A 135 15.17 -8.49 -6.47
N VAL A 136 16.41 -8.02 -6.62
CA VAL A 136 17.29 -7.83 -5.48
C VAL A 136 16.74 -6.76 -4.53
N GLU A 137 16.25 -5.67 -5.09
CA GLU A 137 15.73 -4.56 -4.28
C GLU A 137 14.46 -4.91 -3.53
N ILE A 138 13.58 -5.70 -4.14
CA ILE A 138 12.27 -5.96 -3.55
C ILE A 138 12.28 -7.03 -2.46
N ILE A 139 13.35 -7.84 -2.36
CA ILE A 139 13.42 -8.87 -1.32
C ILE A 139 14.16 -8.43 -0.07
N GLN A 140 14.76 -7.24 -0.07
CA GLN A 140 15.45 -6.72 1.10
C GLN A 140 14.45 -6.19 2.12
N VAL A 141 14.67 -6.56 3.38
CA VAL A 141 13.81 -6.16 4.49
C VAL A 141 14.65 -5.37 5.49
N ASP A 142 14.17 -4.20 5.88
CA ASP A 142 14.82 -3.39 6.91
C ASP A 142 14.53 -4.00 8.29
N GLN A 143 15.56 -4.11 9.08
CA GLN A 143 15.48 -4.67 10.43
C GLN A 143 15.63 -3.58 11.49
#